data_2c1edbb42b3d3353f78f531bf16c4d70
#
_entry.id   2c1edbb42b3d3353f78f531bf16c4d70
#
_cell.length_a   1.000
_cell.length_b   1.000
_cell.length_c   1.000
_cell.angle_alpha   90.00
_cell.angle_beta   90.00
_cell.angle_gamma   90.00
#
_symmetry.space_group_name_H-M   'P 1'
#
loop_
_entity.id
_entity.type
_entity.pdbx_description
1 polymer ?
#
loop_
_entity_poly.entity_id
_entity_poly.type
_entity_poly.pdbx_seq_one_letter_code
_entity_poly.pdbx_strand_id
1 'polypeptide(L)'
;MIEKFRGPENIMHRYEKNPIITLEDFPVPARAVFNCGQTMYEGQTILLIAAIYQDRKPNGSITGIHVARSDDGIHFEIEKEPLCDKRDWVDESFGNFDCWVIDPRVTKIDDTYYIVRPAQVHCMPADAPAGPAAVLEKTKDFKTVEFVECIALPSNRVPCLFPEKINGQYVRLDRPYNIVSLENKGGHSLDDKTVGGIWISYSPDMIYWGKHRPLLYPPLSFANYKVGPTPPIKTKDGWLEIIHGVYKENREFCYSIGAMLLDLEDPSKIIGIAEDCILTPNEPYEIKGRVDNVVFPCGAIADEETDTIRIYYGGADTCIGLATGSLSELIDACKKGFTYSKKK
;
A
#
# COMPACT_ATOMS: atom_id res chain seq x y z
N MET A 1 -4.48 -5.88 -25.27
CA MET A 1 -3.82 -4.59 -25.05
C MET A 1 -3.10 -4.49 -23.71
N ILE A 2 -3.62 -5.08 -22.65
CA ILE A 2 -2.86 -5.28 -21.40
C ILE A 2 -1.60 -6.14 -21.61
N GLU A 3 -1.58 -6.99 -22.62
CA GLU A 3 -0.40 -7.79 -23.01
C GLU A 3 0.88 -6.99 -23.26
N LYS A 4 0.79 -5.73 -23.64
CA LYS A 4 1.96 -4.85 -23.81
C LYS A 4 2.71 -4.56 -22.50
N PHE A 5 2.04 -4.73 -21.35
CA PHE A 5 2.65 -4.56 -20.03
C PHE A 5 3.24 -5.86 -19.49
N ARG A 6 3.01 -6.98 -20.17
CA ARG A 6 3.73 -8.24 -19.93
C ARG A 6 5.12 -8.11 -20.55
N GLY A 7 5.95 -7.31 -19.89
CA GLY A 7 7.31 -7.01 -20.31
C GLY A 7 8.31 -8.09 -19.95
N PRO A 8 9.54 -8.00 -20.48
CA PRO A 8 10.62 -8.89 -20.09
C PRO A 8 10.91 -8.76 -18.58
N GLU A 9 11.66 -9.72 -18.07
CA GLU A 9 12.06 -9.80 -16.67
C GLU A 9 12.46 -8.44 -16.12
N ASN A 10 11.72 -8.02 -15.13
CA ASN A 10 11.91 -6.77 -14.44
C ASN A 10 13.05 -6.96 -13.41
N ILE A 11 13.50 -5.86 -12.80
CA ILE A 11 14.51 -5.86 -11.72
C ILE A 11 14.13 -6.80 -10.57
N MET A 12 12.82 -6.99 -10.34
CA MET A 12 12.31 -7.89 -9.31
C MET A 12 12.06 -9.28 -9.87
N HIS A 13 12.63 -10.29 -9.24
CA HIS A 13 12.52 -11.71 -9.59
C HIS A 13 11.53 -12.41 -8.67
N ARG A 14 10.55 -13.09 -9.25
CA ARG A 14 9.58 -13.90 -8.50
C ARG A 14 10.25 -15.09 -7.85
N TYR A 15 9.88 -15.37 -6.62
CA TYR A 15 10.24 -16.67 -6.02
C TYR A 15 9.68 -17.82 -6.84
N GLU A 16 10.52 -18.84 -7.12
CA GLU A 16 10.17 -19.92 -8.05
C GLU A 16 8.96 -20.77 -7.64
N LYS A 17 8.68 -20.82 -6.31
CA LYS A 17 7.55 -21.56 -5.74
C LYS A 17 6.38 -20.66 -5.34
N ASN A 18 6.25 -19.48 -5.95
CA ASN A 18 5.07 -18.66 -5.76
C ASN A 18 3.79 -19.35 -6.25
N PRO A 19 2.63 -19.03 -5.64
CA PRO A 19 2.44 -18.16 -4.49
C PRO A 19 2.89 -18.80 -3.17
N ILE A 20 3.42 -18.01 -2.23
CA ILE A 20 3.91 -18.50 -0.93
C ILE A 20 2.81 -18.66 0.11
N ILE A 21 1.68 -17.97 -0.04
CA ILE A 21 0.50 -18.10 0.81
C ILE A 21 -0.75 -18.06 -0.07
N THR A 22 -1.62 -19.04 0.13
CA THR A 22 -2.89 -19.21 -0.58
C THR A 22 -4.05 -19.34 0.41
N LEU A 23 -5.26 -19.50 -0.08
CA LEU A 23 -6.44 -19.82 0.75
C LEU A 23 -6.29 -21.14 1.51
N GLU A 24 -5.55 -22.11 0.97
CA GLU A 24 -5.35 -23.43 1.58
C GLU A 24 -4.48 -23.34 2.83
N ASP A 25 -3.57 -22.37 2.88
CA ASP A 25 -2.68 -22.13 4.03
C ASP A 25 -3.37 -21.32 5.14
N PHE A 26 -4.55 -20.76 4.87
CA PHE A 26 -5.18 -19.82 5.79
C PHE A 26 -5.97 -20.54 6.90
N PRO A 27 -5.76 -20.21 8.18
CA PRO A 27 -6.25 -21.01 9.32
C PRO A 27 -7.75 -20.89 9.59
N VAL A 28 -8.45 -20.00 8.89
CA VAL A 28 -9.91 -19.82 9.00
C VAL A 28 -10.56 -19.76 7.62
N PRO A 29 -11.84 -20.17 7.49
CA PRO A 29 -12.53 -20.10 6.21
C PRO A 29 -12.56 -18.68 5.64
N ALA A 30 -11.95 -18.50 4.47
CA ALA A 30 -11.84 -17.24 3.77
C ALA A 30 -12.24 -17.37 2.29
N ARG A 31 -12.66 -16.27 1.69
CA ARG A 31 -12.91 -16.14 0.25
C ARG A 31 -11.72 -15.58 -0.50
N ALA A 32 -10.87 -14.83 0.20
CA ALA A 32 -9.65 -14.27 -0.35
C ALA A 32 -8.64 -13.98 0.76
N VAL A 33 -7.37 -14.18 0.47
CA VAL A 33 -6.21 -13.68 1.22
C VAL A 33 -5.37 -12.86 0.26
N PHE A 34 -4.94 -11.67 0.65
CA PHE A 34 -4.29 -10.74 -0.27
C PHE A 34 -3.62 -9.58 0.48
N ASN A 35 -2.82 -8.80 -0.23
CA ASN A 35 -2.27 -7.53 0.20
C ASN A 35 -1.76 -7.51 1.65
N CYS A 36 -0.46 -7.70 1.84
CA CYS A 36 0.13 -7.78 3.16
C CYS A 36 1.09 -6.63 3.45
N GLY A 37 0.91 -5.98 4.59
CA GLY A 37 1.97 -5.16 5.21
C GLY A 37 3.12 -6.06 5.63
N GLN A 38 4.35 -5.56 5.60
CA GLN A 38 5.54 -6.37 5.85
C GLN A 38 6.58 -5.60 6.66
N THR A 39 7.23 -6.27 7.61
CA THR A 39 8.27 -5.69 8.45
C THR A 39 9.12 -6.78 9.10
N MET A 40 10.17 -6.37 9.81
CA MET A 40 10.98 -7.26 10.66
C MET A 40 10.65 -7.04 12.14
N TYR A 41 10.50 -8.12 12.89
CA TYR A 41 10.29 -8.10 14.33
C TYR A 41 11.04 -9.26 14.99
N GLU A 42 11.94 -8.96 15.95
CA GLU A 42 12.73 -9.96 16.69
C GLU A 42 13.43 -10.99 15.78
N GLY A 43 13.95 -10.56 14.63
CA GLY A 43 14.64 -11.41 13.66
C GLY A 43 13.72 -12.16 12.71
N GLN A 44 12.42 -12.14 12.93
CA GLN A 44 11.41 -12.76 12.04
C GLN A 44 10.87 -11.77 11.00
N THR A 45 10.50 -12.30 9.86
CA THR A 45 9.66 -11.59 8.89
C THR A 45 8.21 -11.67 9.34
N ILE A 46 7.57 -10.52 9.47
CA ILE A 46 6.15 -10.38 9.81
C ILE A 46 5.39 -9.92 8.58
N LEU A 47 4.33 -10.65 8.26
CA LEU A 47 3.31 -10.18 7.31
C LEU A 47 2.00 -9.91 8.05
N LEU A 48 1.39 -8.78 7.73
CA LEU A 48 0.03 -8.43 8.14
C LEU A 48 -0.89 -8.71 6.96
N ILE A 49 -1.55 -9.85 6.95
CA ILE A 49 -2.27 -10.36 5.77
C ILE A 49 -3.74 -9.98 5.85
N ALA A 50 -4.25 -9.32 4.82
CA ALA A 50 -5.68 -9.05 4.68
C ALA A 50 -6.44 -10.30 4.24
N ALA A 51 -7.55 -10.58 4.91
CA ALA A 51 -8.46 -11.67 4.56
C ALA A 51 -9.91 -11.18 4.42
N ILE A 52 -10.65 -11.79 3.47
CA ILE A 52 -12.10 -11.69 3.40
C ILE A 52 -12.67 -13.02 3.88
N TYR A 53 -13.41 -13.00 4.96
CA TYR A 53 -13.98 -14.21 5.54
C TYR A 53 -15.08 -14.80 4.67
N GLN A 54 -15.23 -16.13 4.72
CA GLN A 54 -16.30 -16.83 4.04
C GLN A 54 -17.66 -16.40 4.59
N ASP A 55 -17.77 -16.34 5.91
CA ASP A 55 -18.95 -15.94 6.62
C ASP A 55 -18.64 -14.74 7.54
N ARG A 56 -19.67 -13.94 7.82
CA ARG A 56 -19.54 -12.83 8.75
C ARG A 56 -19.26 -13.38 10.17
N LYS A 57 -18.21 -12.86 10.81
CA LYS A 57 -17.89 -13.22 12.21
C LYS A 57 -18.98 -12.74 13.19
N PRO A 58 -19.06 -13.30 14.41
CA PRO A 58 -20.08 -12.90 15.40
C PRO A 58 -20.07 -11.41 15.76
N ASN A 59 -18.88 -10.75 15.73
CA ASN A 59 -18.74 -9.30 15.92
C ASN A 59 -19.12 -8.48 14.67
N GLY A 60 -19.58 -9.13 13.60
CA GLY A 60 -19.99 -8.49 12.37
C GLY A 60 -18.85 -8.28 11.35
N SER A 61 -17.61 -8.68 11.65
CA SER A 61 -16.48 -8.56 10.72
C SER A 61 -16.68 -9.39 9.47
N ILE A 62 -16.37 -8.79 8.32
CA ILE A 62 -16.33 -9.45 7.01
C ILE A 62 -14.90 -9.53 6.49
N THR A 63 -13.99 -8.77 7.07
CA THR A 63 -12.55 -8.72 6.75
C THR A 63 -11.75 -8.65 8.05
N GLY A 64 -10.47 -8.98 7.97
CA GLY A 64 -9.52 -8.84 9.08
C GLY A 64 -8.09 -8.91 8.59
N ILE A 65 -7.19 -8.47 9.46
CA ILE A 65 -5.74 -8.52 9.23
C ILE A 65 -5.17 -9.54 10.22
N HIS A 66 -4.55 -10.58 9.68
CA HIS A 66 -3.89 -11.65 10.44
C HIS A 66 -2.38 -11.50 10.41
N VAL A 67 -1.73 -11.86 11.51
CA VAL A 67 -0.26 -11.89 11.59
C VAL A 67 0.22 -13.22 11.04
N ALA A 68 1.24 -13.16 10.19
CA ALA A 68 2.01 -14.32 9.77
C ALA A 68 3.49 -14.09 10.11
N ARG A 69 4.14 -15.10 10.66
CA ARG A 69 5.54 -15.07 11.11
C ARG A 69 6.38 -16.07 10.36
N SER A 70 7.61 -15.69 10.05
CA SER A 70 8.56 -16.56 9.36
C SER A 70 10.00 -16.25 9.78
N ASP A 71 10.79 -17.30 10.02
CA ASP A 71 12.22 -17.18 10.30
C ASP A 71 13.04 -17.06 9.01
N ASP A 72 12.57 -17.61 7.90
CA ASP A 72 13.27 -17.63 6.62
C ASP A 72 12.69 -16.66 5.57
N GLY A 73 11.53 -16.04 5.88
CA GLY A 73 10.82 -15.14 4.97
C GLY A 73 10.07 -15.84 3.82
N ILE A 74 9.94 -17.17 3.87
CA ILE A 74 9.30 -17.99 2.84
C ILE A 74 8.17 -18.83 3.42
N HIS A 75 8.43 -19.53 4.53
CA HIS A 75 7.46 -20.39 5.19
C HIS A 75 6.85 -19.64 6.38
N PHE A 76 5.55 -19.42 6.32
CA PHE A 76 4.84 -18.60 7.30
C PHE A 76 3.88 -19.42 8.15
N GLU A 77 3.93 -19.15 9.46
CA GLU A 77 2.90 -19.58 10.40
C GLU A 77 1.90 -18.43 10.58
N ILE A 78 0.61 -18.68 10.28
CA ILE A 78 -0.44 -17.65 10.27
C ILE A 78 -1.28 -17.78 11.55
N GLU A 79 -1.39 -16.68 12.30
CA GLU A 79 -2.19 -16.64 13.51
C GLU A 79 -3.69 -16.72 13.19
N LYS A 80 -4.43 -17.57 13.94
CA LYS A 80 -5.84 -17.83 13.71
C LYS A 80 -6.72 -16.61 14.00
N GLU A 81 -6.42 -15.90 15.09
CA GLU A 81 -7.18 -14.72 15.47
C GLU A 81 -6.60 -13.48 14.76
N PRO A 82 -7.45 -12.58 14.24
CA PRO A 82 -6.97 -11.38 13.59
C PRO A 82 -6.37 -10.40 14.59
N LEU A 83 -5.28 -9.74 14.22
CA LEU A 83 -4.73 -8.60 14.94
C LEU A 83 -5.67 -7.37 14.85
N CYS A 84 -6.20 -7.13 13.67
CA CYS A 84 -7.15 -6.04 13.41
C CYS A 84 -8.40 -6.61 12.73
N ASP A 85 -9.57 -6.22 13.21
CA ASP A 85 -10.86 -6.49 12.57
C ASP A 85 -11.82 -5.30 12.73
N LYS A 86 -13.12 -5.51 12.52
CA LYS A 86 -14.14 -4.46 12.63
C LYS A 86 -14.05 -3.75 13.98
N ARG A 87 -14.11 -2.42 13.94
CA ARG A 87 -14.19 -1.56 15.13
C ARG A 87 -15.41 -0.65 15.06
N ASP A 88 -16.02 -0.45 16.21
CA ASP A 88 -16.97 0.62 16.45
C ASP A 88 -16.17 1.78 17.07
N TRP A 89 -16.00 2.87 16.31
CA TRP A 89 -15.00 3.88 16.64
C TRP A 89 -15.44 4.95 17.59
N VAL A 90 -16.66 5.26 17.52
CA VAL A 90 -17.17 6.43 18.20
C VAL A 90 -18.39 6.00 18.92
N ASP A 91 -18.64 6.69 19.97
CA ASP A 91 -19.91 6.74 20.65
C ASP A 91 -21.03 6.15 19.79
N GLU A 92 -21.60 5.07 20.22
CA GLU A 92 -22.69 4.31 19.57
C GLU A 92 -23.81 5.20 19.03
N SER A 93 -23.95 6.42 19.59
CA SER A 93 -24.93 7.43 19.18
C SER A 93 -24.78 7.93 17.74
N PHE A 94 -23.60 7.80 17.13
CA PHE A 94 -23.37 8.27 15.77
C PHE A 94 -23.44 7.17 14.70
N GLY A 95 -23.56 5.91 15.10
CA GLY A 95 -23.66 4.78 14.16
C GLY A 95 -22.45 4.62 13.23
N ASN A 96 -21.29 5.15 13.61
CA ASN A 96 -20.08 5.09 12.83
C ASN A 96 -19.35 3.78 13.10
N PHE A 97 -19.03 3.02 12.08
CA PHE A 97 -18.27 1.78 12.23
C PHE A 97 -17.37 1.54 11.03
N ASP A 98 -16.26 0.85 11.29
CA ASP A 98 -15.32 0.40 10.29
C ASP A 98 -15.61 -1.07 9.96
N CYS A 99 -15.93 -1.36 8.72
CA CYS A 99 -16.25 -2.71 8.28
C CYS A 99 -15.32 -3.26 7.21
N TRP A 100 -14.31 -2.49 6.78
CA TRP A 100 -13.43 -2.89 5.69
C TRP A 100 -11.96 -2.77 6.08
N VAL A 101 -11.45 -3.82 6.72
CA VAL A 101 -10.12 -3.90 7.34
C VAL A 101 -9.19 -4.67 6.40
N ILE A 102 -8.46 -3.95 5.55
CA ILE A 102 -7.59 -4.51 4.49
C ILE A 102 -6.38 -3.61 4.24
N ASP A 103 -5.51 -4.00 3.34
CA ASP A 103 -4.38 -3.22 2.77
C ASP A 103 -3.49 -2.54 3.84
N PRO A 104 -3.02 -3.23 4.89
CA PRO A 104 -2.25 -2.62 5.95
C PRO A 104 -0.89 -2.13 5.45
N ARG A 105 -0.46 -0.97 5.91
CA ARG A 105 0.90 -0.46 5.77
C ARG A 105 1.51 -0.36 7.15
N VAL A 106 2.61 -1.06 7.36
CA VAL A 106 3.28 -1.06 8.66
C VAL A 106 4.59 -0.30 8.57
N THR A 107 4.80 0.62 9.51
CA THR A 107 6.01 1.44 9.63
C THR A 107 6.52 1.37 11.05
N LYS A 108 7.77 0.98 11.24
CA LYS A 108 8.43 1.05 12.53
C LYS A 108 8.98 2.45 12.75
N ILE A 109 8.57 3.08 13.86
CA ILE A 109 9.13 4.35 14.33
C ILE A 109 9.56 4.13 15.79
N ASP A 110 10.83 4.29 16.06
CA ASP A 110 11.45 3.94 17.34
C ASP A 110 11.18 2.46 17.73
N ASP A 111 10.53 2.20 18.86
CA ASP A 111 10.18 0.87 19.36
C ASP A 111 8.73 0.45 19.06
N THR A 112 8.02 1.23 18.24
CA THR A 112 6.60 1.07 17.99
C THR A 112 6.34 0.84 16.49
N TYR A 113 5.44 -0.09 16.19
CA TYR A 113 4.98 -0.36 14.83
C TYR A 113 3.62 0.30 14.62
N TYR A 114 3.57 1.22 13.68
CA TYR A 114 2.37 1.93 13.28
C TYR A 114 1.75 1.26 12.06
N ILE A 115 0.46 0.98 12.14
CA ILE A 115 -0.30 0.33 11.07
C ILE A 115 -1.29 1.37 10.55
N VAL A 116 -1.11 1.76 9.29
CA VAL A 116 -2.08 2.59 8.58
C VAL A 116 -2.85 1.70 7.61
N ARG A 117 -4.15 1.78 7.65
CA ARG A 117 -5.03 1.02 6.76
C ARG A 117 -6.25 1.84 6.32
N PRO A 118 -6.85 1.52 5.19
CA PRO A 118 -8.14 2.09 4.83
C PRO A 118 -9.25 1.61 5.77
N ALA A 119 -10.26 2.45 5.91
CA ALA A 119 -11.44 2.18 6.69
C ALA A 119 -12.68 2.58 5.89
N GLN A 120 -13.63 1.66 5.76
CA GLN A 120 -14.93 1.96 5.17
C GLN A 120 -15.85 2.44 6.28
N VAL A 121 -16.05 3.74 6.35
CA VAL A 121 -16.91 4.37 7.37
C VAL A 121 -18.36 4.39 6.88
N HIS A 122 -19.26 3.90 7.71
CA HIS A 122 -20.69 4.03 7.52
C HIS A 122 -21.23 5.16 8.40
N CYS A 123 -22.04 6.03 7.83
CA CYS A 123 -22.56 7.21 8.51
C CYS A 123 -24.10 7.20 8.50
N MET A 124 -24.69 7.50 9.65
CA MET A 124 -26.13 7.73 9.77
C MET A 124 -26.52 9.09 9.15
N PRO A 125 -27.75 9.27 8.67
CA PRO A 125 -28.87 8.30 8.68
C PRO A 125 -28.95 7.41 7.45
N ALA A 126 -28.02 7.57 6.48
CA ALA A 126 -28.19 6.97 5.15
C ALA A 126 -27.71 5.51 5.07
N ASP A 127 -27.07 4.99 6.11
CA ASP A 127 -26.36 3.68 6.07
C ASP A 127 -25.49 3.53 4.79
N ALA A 128 -24.98 4.65 4.31
CA ALA A 128 -24.19 4.73 3.10
C ALA A 128 -22.71 4.84 3.44
N PRO A 129 -21.84 4.14 2.69
CA PRO A 129 -20.42 4.27 2.90
C PRO A 129 -19.96 5.69 2.53
N ALA A 130 -19.28 6.36 3.45
CA ALA A 130 -18.69 7.67 3.20
C ALA A 130 -17.42 7.61 2.32
N GLY A 131 -17.05 6.41 1.85
CA GLY A 131 -15.80 6.14 1.14
C GLY A 131 -14.65 5.77 2.09
N PRO A 132 -13.50 5.33 1.55
CA PRO A 132 -12.38 4.94 2.39
C PRO A 132 -11.72 6.17 3.04
N ALA A 133 -11.76 6.19 4.36
CA ALA A 133 -10.92 7.00 5.23
C ALA A 133 -9.61 6.25 5.53
N ALA A 134 -8.76 6.77 6.40
CA ALA A 134 -7.57 6.07 6.86
C ALA A 134 -7.47 6.07 8.38
N VAL A 135 -7.19 4.91 8.93
CA VAL A 135 -7.01 4.65 10.36
C VAL A 135 -5.56 4.42 10.67
N LEU A 136 -5.14 4.95 11.80
CA LEU A 136 -3.86 4.70 12.43
C LEU A 136 -4.06 3.81 13.66
N GLU A 137 -3.36 2.71 13.69
CA GLU A 137 -3.24 1.80 14.80
C GLU A 137 -1.77 1.60 15.15
N LYS A 138 -1.46 1.09 16.33
CA LYS A 138 -0.09 0.80 16.75
C LYS A 138 0.01 -0.49 17.54
N THR A 139 1.17 -1.13 17.47
CA THR A 139 1.52 -2.34 18.23
C THR A 139 3.00 -2.33 18.57
N LYS A 140 3.37 -3.09 19.61
CA LYS A 140 4.78 -3.35 19.94
C LYS A 140 5.16 -4.82 19.81
N ASP A 141 4.17 -5.71 19.70
CA ASP A 141 4.37 -7.15 19.84
C ASP A 141 3.65 -7.98 18.76
N PHE A 142 2.85 -7.33 17.91
CA PHE A 142 1.95 -8.00 16.96
C PHE A 142 1.00 -9.02 17.59
N LYS A 143 0.67 -8.85 18.87
CA LYS A 143 -0.34 -9.62 19.61
C LYS A 143 -1.49 -8.74 20.04
N THR A 144 -1.17 -7.51 20.39
CA THR A 144 -2.13 -6.50 20.79
C THR A 144 -2.02 -5.28 19.89
N VAL A 145 -3.14 -4.66 19.58
CA VAL A 145 -3.21 -3.44 18.76
C VAL A 145 -4.02 -2.37 19.46
N GLU A 146 -3.50 -1.17 19.46
CA GLU A 146 -4.17 0.02 19.99
C GLU A 146 -4.60 0.93 18.84
N PHE A 147 -5.88 1.31 18.82
CA PHE A 147 -6.38 2.35 17.93
C PHE A 147 -5.83 3.70 18.37
N VAL A 148 -5.33 4.47 17.42
CA VAL A 148 -4.83 5.83 17.66
C VAL A 148 -5.87 6.85 17.20
N GLU A 149 -6.19 6.89 15.90
CA GLU A 149 -7.14 7.85 15.35
C GLU A 149 -7.52 7.56 13.89
N CYS A 150 -8.61 8.15 13.43
CA CYS A 150 -8.93 8.30 12.00
C CYS A 150 -8.16 9.50 11.44
N ILE A 151 -7.08 9.25 10.73
CA ILE A 151 -6.09 10.28 10.37
C ILE A 151 -6.29 10.91 8.99
N ALA A 152 -7.25 10.43 8.19
CA ALA A 152 -7.53 11.01 6.89
C ALA A 152 -9.00 10.90 6.53
N LEU A 153 -9.50 11.95 5.91
CA LEU A 153 -10.87 12.00 5.38
C LEU A 153 -11.02 11.13 4.12
N PRO A 154 -12.22 10.69 3.78
CA PRO A 154 -12.54 10.14 2.47
C PRO A 154 -12.31 11.19 1.36
N SER A 155 -11.87 10.81 0.18
CA SER A 155 -11.45 9.47 -0.20
C SER A 155 -9.93 9.39 -0.21
N ASN A 156 -9.33 8.77 0.81
CA ASN A 156 -7.87 8.60 0.92
C ASN A 156 -7.57 7.18 1.40
N ARG A 157 -7.17 6.29 0.49
CA ARG A 157 -7.22 4.85 0.76
C ARG A 157 -5.94 4.24 1.31
N VAL A 158 -4.78 4.74 0.93
CA VAL A 158 -3.52 4.04 1.19
C VAL A 158 -2.42 4.97 1.71
N PRO A 159 -2.68 5.75 2.77
CA PRO A 159 -1.61 6.54 3.37
C PRO A 159 -0.55 5.64 4.00
N CYS A 160 0.68 6.14 4.09
CA CYS A 160 1.78 5.47 4.75
C CYS A 160 2.74 6.46 5.39
N LEU A 161 3.36 6.06 6.49
CA LEU A 161 4.25 6.92 7.28
C LEU A 161 5.71 6.72 6.85
N PHE A 162 6.50 7.78 6.99
CA PHE A 162 7.95 7.67 7.00
C PHE A 162 8.42 7.08 8.34
N PRO A 163 9.51 6.31 8.35
CA PRO A 163 9.98 5.62 9.56
C PRO A 163 10.68 6.53 10.58
N GLU A 164 10.82 7.80 10.30
CA GLU A 164 11.39 8.79 11.21
C GLU A 164 10.82 10.19 10.95
N LYS A 165 11.01 11.08 11.90
CA LYS A 165 10.71 12.51 11.72
C LYS A 165 11.74 13.17 10.80
N ILE A 166 11.25 13.97 9.87
CA ILE A 166 12.07 14.79 8.98
C ILE A 166 11.84 16.26 9.37
N ASN A 167 12.91 16.97 9.68
CA ASN A 167 12.85 18.36 10.18
C ASN A 167 11.89 18.52 11.38
N GLY A 168 11.90 17.53 12.30
CA GLY A 168 11.10 17.54 13.52
C GLY A 168 9.61 17.21 13.33
N GLN A 169 9.15 16.89 12.13
CA GLN A 169 7.76 16.53 11.83
C GLN A 169 7.65 15.08 11.37
N TYR A 170 6.56 14.42 11.74
CA TYR A 170 6.15 13.19 11.09
C TYR A 170 5.71 13.50 9.66
N VAL A 171 6.05 12.61 8.73
CA VAL A 171 5.76 12.76 7.32
C VAL A 171 4.92 11.58 6.85
N ARG A 172 3.96 11.85 5.98
CA ARG A 172 3.05 10.85 5.43
C ARG A 172 2.87 11.05 3.94
N LEU A 173 2.86 9.96 3.20
CA LEU A 173 2.36 9.94 1.85
C LEU A 173 0.89 9.55 1.85
N ASP A 174 0.11 10.20 1.02
CA ASP A 174 -1.33 10.06 0.88
C ASP A 174 -1.68 9.69 -0.56
N ARG A 175 -2.84 9.08 -0.77
CA ARG A 175 -3.40 8.90 -2.11
C ARG A 175 -4.88 9.28 -2.15
N PRO A 176 -5.19 10.57 -2.13
CA PRO A 176 -6.54 11.01 -2.37
C PRO A 176 -6.96 10.76 -3.81
N TYR A 177 -8.27 10.57 -4.03
CA TYR A 177 -8.85 10.65 -5.36
C TYR A 177 -9.26 12.09 -5.63
N ASN A 178 -8.77 12.64 -6.71
CA ASN A 178 -9.11 13.98 -7.16
C ASN A 178 -9.80 13.94 -8.51
N ILE A 179 -10.75 14.83 -8.71
CA ILE A 179 -11.31 15.12 -10.02
C ILE A 179 -10.34 16.09 -10.69
N VAL A 180 -9.78 15.68 -11.82
CA VAL A 180 -8.91 16.53 -12.63
C VAL A 180 -9.68 16.94 -13.86
N SER A 181 -10.00 18.23 -13.97
CA SER A 181 -10.54 18.81 -15.19
C SER A 181 -9.44 18.93 -16.23
N LEU A 182 -9.61 18.26 -17.37
CA LEU A 182 -8.64 18.27 -18.46
C LEU A 182 -8.64 19.57 -19.25
N GLU A 183 -9.69 20.40 -19.12
CA GLU A 183 -9.91 21.57 -19.96
C GLU A 183 -9.65 22.94 -19.29
N ASN A 184 -9.19 22.99 -18.05
CA ASN A 184 -8.94 24.27 -17.32
C ASN A 184 -10.13 25.27 -17.32
N LYS A 185 -11.34 24.80 -17.60
CA LYS A 185 -12.57 25.60 -17.60
C LYS A 185 -13.25 25.41 -16.26
N GLY A 186 -13.01 26.29 -15.30
CA GLY A 186 -13.57 26.20 -13.95
C GLY A 186 -15.01 25.69 -13.93
N GLY A 187 -15.18 24.46 -13.41
CA GLY A 187 -16.44 23.72 -13.32
C GLY A 187 -16.24 22.23 -13.52
N HIS A 188 -17.19 21.42 -13.06
CA HIS A 188 -17.20 19.99 -13.30
C HIS A 188 -17.75 19.71 -14.71
N SER A 189 -16.95 19.02 -15.53
CA SER A 189 -17.35 18.54 -16.86
C SER A 189 -17.64 17.04 -16.82
N LEU A 190 -18.49 16.55 -17.71
CA LEU A 190 -18.71 15.11 -17.89
C LEU A 190 -17.45 14.37 -18.35
N ASP A 191 -16.46 15.11 -18.86
CA ASP A 191 -15.15 14.61 -19.29
C ASP A 191 -14.10 14.64 -18.17
N ASP A 192 -14.45 15.11 -16.98
CA ASP A 192 -13.54 15.13 -15.83
C ASP A 192 -13.13 13.70 -15.45
N LYS A 193 -11.83 13.49 -15.32
CA LYS A 193 -11.27 12.20 -14.91
C LYS A 193 -10.96 12.20 -13.42
N THR A 194 -11.48 11.23 -12.73
CA THR A 194 -11.03 10.94 -11.38
C THR A 194 -9.70 10.19 -11.45
N VAL A 195 -8.67 10.75 -10.86
CA VAL A 195 -7.34 10.16 -10.80
C VAL A 195 -6.87 10.08 -9.34
N GLY A 196 -6.09 9.05 -9.02
CA GLY A 196 -5.41 8.95 -7.73
C GLY A 196 -3.93 9.31 -7.89
N GLY A 197 -3.48 10.34 -7.16
CA GLY A 197 -2.08 10.75 -7.12
C GLY A 197 -1.49 10.66 -5.72
N ILE A 198 -0.16 10.61 -5.64
CA ILE A 198 0.54 10.64 -4.35
C ILE A 198 0.67 12.09 -3.90
N TRP A 199 0.31 12.32 -2.66
CA TRP A 199 0.49 13.59 -1.94
C TRP A 199 1.41 13.37 -0.75
N ILE A 200 2.03 14.44 -0.26
CA ILE A 200 2.80 14.46 0.96
C ILE A 200 2.15 15.40 1.97
N SER A 201 2.15 15.01 3.23
CA SER A 201 1.63 15.79 4.35
C SER A 201 2.51 15.65 5.59
N TYR A 202 2.36 16.59 6.53
CA TYR A 202 3.21 16.71 7.70
C TYR A 202 2.37 16.85 8.95
N SER A 203 2.86 16.32 10.08
CA SER A 203 2.18 16.36 11.37
C SER A 203 3.18 16.52 12.53
N PRO A 204 2.83 17.26 13.58
CA PRO A 204 3.61 17.29 14.81
C PRO A 204 3.44 16.04 15.68
N ASP A 205 2.30 15.31 15.56
CA ASP A 205 1.82 14.31 16.51
C ASP A 205 1.17 13.07 15.88
N MET A 206 1.18 12.92 14.55
CA MET A 206 0.51 11.88 13.73
C MET A 206 -1.02 11.96 13.70
N ILE A 207 -1.65 12.90 14.37
CA ILE A 207 -3.10 13.08 14.42
C ILE A 207 -3.52 14.24 13.52
N TYR A 208 -2.90 15.41 13.73
CA TYR A 208 -3.22 16.63 12.97
C TYR A 208 -2.28 16.79 11.77
N TRP A 209 -2.79 16.52 10.58
CA TRP A 209 -2.04 16.55 9.32
C TRP A 209 -2.29 17.83 8.54
N GLY A 210 -1.21 18.42 8.03
CA GLY A 210 -1.26 19.67 7.27
C GLY A 210 -0.17 19.77 6.21
N LYS A 211 0.02 20.95 5.65
CA LYS A 211 1.00 21.23 4.59
C LYS A 211 0.90 20.28 3.40
N HIS A 212 -0.32 19.91 3.03
CA HIS A 212 -0.56 18.98 1.92
C HIS A 212 0.02 19.51 0.60
N ARG A 213 0.78 18.68 -0.11
CA ARG A 213 1.36 19.00 -1.42
C ARG A 213 1.24 17.80 -2.36
N PRO A 214 0.88 18.03 -3.64
CA PRO A 214 0.94 16.98 -4.64
C PRO A 214 2.41 16.60 -4.88
N LEU A 215 2.67 15.29 -5.01
CA LEU A 215 4.00 14.76 -5.25
C LEU A 215 4.09 14.09 -6.62
N LEU A 216 3.22 13.12 -6.91
CA LEU A 216 3.25 12.36 -8.15
C LEU A 216 1.84 12.08 -8.66
N TYR A 217 1.63 12.30 -9.95
CA TYR A 217 0.41 11.97 -10.66
C TYR A 217 0.70 11.16 -11.93
N PRO A 218 -0.24 10.30 -12.37
CA PRO A 218 -0.15 9.77 -13.73
C PRO A 218 -0.23 10.92 -14.76
N PRO A 219 0.29 10.74 -16.00
CA PRO A 219 0.69 9.46 -16.58
C PRO A 219 2.13 9.06 -16.29
N LEU A 220 2.33 7.77 -16.06
CA LEU A 220 3.61 7.06 -16.11
C LEU A 220 3.50 5.99 -17.20
N SER A 221 4.63 5.38 -17.61
CA SER A 221 4.64 4.28 -18.60
C SER A 221 3.64 3.17 -18.23
N PHE A 222 3.53 2.86 -16.94
CA PHE A 222 2.70 1.79 -16.37
C PHE A 222 1.45 2.27 -15.61
N ALA A 223 1.12 3.57 -15.63
CA ALA A 223 -0.03 4.11 -14.92
C ALA A 223 -0.64 5.30 -15.66
N ASN A 224 -1.94 5.23 -15.98
CA ASN A 224 -2.70 6.35 -16.53
C ASN A 224 -3.93 6.71 -15.68
N TYR A 225 -4.20 5.94 -14.61
CA TYR A 225 -5.40 6.09 -13.79
C TYR A 225 -5.08 6.48 -12.35
N LYS A 226 -4.20 5.75 -11.71
CA LYS A 226 -3.77 6.06 -10.33
C LYS A 226 -2.37 5.54 -10.03
N VAL A 227 -1.72 6.21 -9.08
CA VAL A 227 -0.48 5.78 -8.43
C VAL A 227 -0.66 5.90 -6.93
N GLY A 228 -0.02 5.02 -6.17
CA GLY A 228 -0.13 5.09 -4.71
C GLY A 228 1.08 4.51 -4.01
N PRO A 229 1.33 4.98 -2.77
CA PRO A 229 2.56 4.73 -2.05
C PRO A 229 2.53 3.43 -1.22
N THR A 230 3.73 3.05 -0.75
CA THR A 230 3.99 2.16 0.37
C THR A 230 4.84 2.89 1.42
N PRO A 231 5.12 2.32 2.62
CA PRO A 231 6.04 2.95 3.55
C PRO A 231 7.44 3.14 2.94
N PRO A 232 7.99 4.38 2.93
CA PRO A 232 9.29 4.65 2.38
C PRO A 232 10.42 3.95 3.15
N ILE A 233 11.46 3.54 2.42
CA ILE A 233 12.66 2.92 2.96
C ILE A 233 13.80 3.92 2.93
N LYS A 234 14.43 4.18 4.08
CA LYS A 234 15.61 5.03 4.14
C LYS A 234 16.80 4.31 3.53
N THR A 235 17.47 4.94 2.59
CA THR A 235 18.73 4.48 2.02
C THR A 235 19.74 5.63 2.05
N LYS A 236 21.01 5.35 1.83
CA LYS A 236 22.05 6.39 1.70
C LYS A 236 21.82 7.34 0.52
N ASP A 237 21.07 6.92 -0.48
CA ASP A 237 20.84 7.62 -1.73
C ASP A 237 19.53 8.43 -1.77
N GLY A 238 18.64 8.21 -0.80
CA GLY A 238 17.32 8.83 -0.72
C GLY A 238 16.29 7.94 -0.02
N TRP A 239 15.05 8.40 0.05
CA TRP A 239 13.92 7.60 0.47
C TRP A 239 13.44 6.79 -0.73
N LEU A 240 13.70 5.47 -0.71
CA LEU A 240 13.18 4.57 -1.73
C LEU A 240 11.70 4.30 -1.46
N GLU A 241 10.90 4.58 -2.43
CA GLU A 241 9.45 4.42 -2.40
C GLU A 241 9.03 3.38 -3.43
N ILE A 242 8.43 2.28 -2.96
CA ILE A 242 7.77 1.31 -3.82
C ILE A 242 6.34 1.78 -4.06
N ILE A 243 5.97 1.93 -5.31
CA ILE A 243 4.65 2.46 -5.68
C ILE A 243 3.86 1.43 -6.49
N HIS A 244 2.53 1.43 -6.32
CA HIS A 244 1.69 0.77 -7.31
C HIS A 244 1.23 1.78 -8.36
N GLY A 245 1.25 1.36 -9.61
CA GLY A 245 0.66 2.07 -10.71
C GLY A 245 -0.53 1.30 -11.29
N VAL A 246 -1.56 2.01 -11.73
CA VAL A 246 -2.71 1.38 -12.35
C VAL A 246 -2.93 1.96 -13.72
N TYR A 247 -2.86 1.09 -14.70
CA TYR A 247 -3.26 1.38 -16.06
C TYR A 247 -4.70 0.92 -16.27
N LYS A 248 -5.51 1.81 -16.83
CA LYS A 248 -6.91 1.55 -17.14
C LYS A 248 -7.12 1.69 -18.63
N GLU A 249 -7.68 0.68 -19.25
CA GLU A 249 -8.11 0.70 -20.64
C GLU A 249 -9.51 0.10 -20.74
N ASN A 250 -10.45 0.86 -21.27
CA ASN A 250 -11.87 0.50 -21.27
C ASN A 250 -12.38 0.22 -19.85
N ARG A 251 -12.71 -1.04 -19.54
CA ARG A 251 -13.14 -1.51 -18.22
C ARG A 251 -12.10 -2.40 -17.54
N GLU A 252 -10.95 -2.58 -18.15
CA GLU A 252 -9.87 -3.42 -17.65
C GLU A 252 -8.85 -2.60 -16.90
N PHE A 253 -8.27 -3.19 -15.85
CA PHE A 253 -7.21 -2.60 -15.03
C PHE A 253 -6.00 -3.52 -15.04
N CYS A 254 -4.82 -2.92 -15.03
CA CYS A 254 -3.56 -3.61 -14.76
C CYS A 254 -2.86 -2.88 -13.63
N TYR A 255 -2.58 -3.58 -12.54
CA TYR A 255 -1.85 -3.08 -11.39
C TYR A 255 -0.42 -3.57 -11.44
N SER A 256 0.52 -2.66 -11.53
CA SER A 256 1.95 -2.93 -11.59
C SER A 256 2.69 -2.23 -10.44
N ILE A 257 3.87 -2.71 -10.12
CA ILE A 257 4.73 -2.13 -9.11
C ILE A 257 5.82 -1.31 -9.81
N GLY A 258 6.05 -0.09 -9.35
CA GLY A 258 7.13 0.80 -9.77
C GLY A 258 7.95 1.25 -8.57
N ALA A 259 8.94 2.10 -8.82
CA ALA A 259 9.77 2.67 -7.77
C ALA A 259 10.12 4.12 -8.06
N MET A 260 10.25 4.92 -6.99
CA MET A 260 10.78 6.27 -7.04
C MET A 260 11.73 6.54 -5.87
N LEU A 261 12.55 7.56 -6.01
CA LEU A 261 13.50 8.00 -5.00
C LEU A 261 13.21 9.45 -4.63
N LEU A 262 13.04 9.71 -3.32
CA LEU A 262 12.81 11.05 -2.79
C LEU A 262 14.06 11.56 -2.07
N ASP A 263 14.21 12.87 -2.03
CA ASP A 263 15.31 13.52 -1.32
C ASP A 263 15.23 13.27 0.20
N LEU A 264 16.38 12.99 0.83
CA LEU A 264 16.44 12.65 2.25
C LEU A 264 16.02 13.80 3.17
N GLU A 265 16.39 15.04 2.83
CA GLU A 265 16.11 16.21 3.66
C GLU A 265 14.77 16.85 3.33
N ASP A 266 14.36 16.77 2.06
CA ASP A 266 13.10 17.32 1.57
C ASP A 266 12.34 16.28 0.73
N PRO A 267 11.63 15.34 1.34
CA PRO A 267 10.94 14.25 0.63
C PRO A 267 9.79 14.73 -0.27
N SER A 268 9.51 16.03 -0.30
CA SER A 268 8.64 16.62 -1.33
C SER A 268 9.28 16.72 -2.70
N LYS A 269 10.58 16.37 -2.81
CA LYS A 269 11.33 16.34 -4.07
C LYS A 269 11.54 14.92 -4.53
N ILE A 270 11.07 14.59 -5.73
CA ILE A 270 11.42 13.37 -6.43
C ILE A 270 12.79 13.59 -7.07
N ILE A 271 13.78 12.78 -6.70
CA ILE A 271 15.13 12.81 -7.25
C ILE A 271 15.39 11.71 -8.28
N GLY A 272 14.49 10.76 -8.40
CA GLY A 272 14.49 9.74 -9.42
C GLY A 272 13.18 8.94 -9.44
N ILE A 273 12.88 8.36 -10.59
CA ILE A 273 11.74 7.45 -10.76
C ILE A 273 12.10 6.45 -11.84
N ALA A 274 11.86 5.16 -11.59
CA ALA A 274 12.09 4.12 -12.58
C ALA A 274 11.21 4.36 -13.82
N GLU A 275 11.80 4.29 -15.00
CA GLU A 275 11.11 4.57 -16.26
C GLU A 275 9.99 3.56 -16.50
N ASP A 276 10.29 2.28 -16.21
CA ASP A 276 9.34 1.17 -16.34
C ASP A 276 8.92 0.61 -14.96
N CYS A 277 7.86 -0.19 -14.96
CA CYS A 277 7.49 -0.95 -13.77
C CYS A 277 8.57 -2.00 -13.44
N ILE A 278 8.74 -2.25 -12.14
CA ILE A 278 9.71 -3.23 -11.62
C ILE A 278 9.12 -4.63 -11.47
N LEU A 279 7.79 -4.71 -11.46
CA LEU A 279 7.02 -5.95 -11.50
C LEU A 279 5.63 -5.69 -12.11
N THR A 280 5.20 -6.55 -13.01
CA THR A 280 3.88 -6.49 -13.66
C THR A 280 3.24 -7.88 -13.67
N PRO A 281 1.89 -8.00 -13.66
CA PRO A 281 1.23 -9.31 -13.69
C PRO A 281 1.65 -10.14 -14.89
N ASN A 282 2.18 -11.34 -14.64
CA ASN A 282 2.64 -12.25 -15.69
C ASN A 282 2.28 -13.72 -15.41
N GLU A 283 2.16 -14.09 -14.15
CA GLU A 283 1.86 -15.45 -13.74
C GLU A 283 0.34 -15.70 -13.68
N PRO A 284 -0.14 -16.94 -13.86
CA PRO A 284 -1.56 -17.25 -13.83
C PRO A 284 -2.29 -16.76 -12.58
N TYR A 285 -1.65 -16.84 -11.40
CA TYR A 285 -2.20 -16.40 -10.11
C TYR A 285 -2.21 -14.87 -9.94
N GLU A 286 -1.57 -14.13 -10.84
CA GLU A 286 -1.59 -12.66 -10.89
C GLU A 286 -2.57 -12.14 -11.95
N ILE A 287 -2.80 -12.95 -13.00
CA ILE A 287 -3.64 -12.59 -14.15
C ILE A 287 -5.10 -12.87 -13.85
N LYS A 288 -5.42 -13.96 -13.15
CA LYS A 288 -6.79 -14.38 -12.87
C LYS A 288 -7.03 -14.60 -11.39
N GLY A 289 -8.09 -13.96 -10.87
CA GLY A 289 -8.48 -14.09 -9.49
C GLY A 289 -9.74 -13.30 -9.15
N ARG A 290 -9.80 -12.79 -7.95
CA ARG A 290 -10.89 -11.89 -7.51
C ARG A 290 -10.85 -10.55 -8.25
N VAL A 291 -9.65 -10.03 -8.49
CA VAL A 291 -9.39 -8.89 -9.37
C VAL A 291 -8.31 -9.30 -10.35
N ASP A 292 -8.63 -9.29 -11.64
CA ASP A 292 -7.72 -9.71 -12.68
C ASP A 292 -6.56 -8.72 -12.88
N ASN A 293 -5.38 -9.24 -13.26
CA ASN A 293 -4.17 -8.48 -13.60
C ASN A 293 -3.65 -7.59 -12.46
N VAL A 294 -3.36 -8.19 -11.30
CA VAL A 294 -2.88 -7.47 -10.11
C VAL A 294 -1.60 -8.06 -9.57
N VAL A 295 -0.59 -7.20 -9.39
CA VAL A 295 0.47 -7.33 -8.40
C VAL A 295 0.43 -6.08 -7.51
N PHE A 296 0.14 -6.26 -6.20
CA PHE A 296 -0.15 -5.12 -5.30
C PHE A 296 0.73 -5.12 -4.05
N PRO A 297 1.61 -4.10 -3.88
CA PRO A 297 2.47 -3.98 -2.72
C PRO A 297 1.78 -3.21 -1.59
N CYS A 298 2.09 -3.57 -0.35
CA CYS A 298 1.78 -2.76 0.83
C CYS A 298 3.02 -2.34 1.60
N GLY A 299 4.21 -2.68 1.10
CA GLY A 299 5.50 -2.37 1.67
C GLY A 299 6.62 -3.11 0.95
N ALA A 300 7.83 -3.00 1.49
CA ALA A 300 9.00 -3.78 1.12
C ALA A 300 9.95 -3.89 2.32
N ILE A 301 10.81 -4.89 2.31
CA ILE A 301 11.89 -5.07 3.29
C ILE A 301 13.21 -5.01 2.53
N ALA A 302 14.04 -4.02 2.85
CA ALA A 302 15.37 -3.87 2.27
C ALA A 302 16.45 -4.19 3.30
N ASP A 303 17.54 -4.73 2.84
CA ASP A 303 18.76 -5.01 3.58
C ASP A 303 19.93 -4.46 2.78
N GLU A 304 20.55 -3.38 3.29
CA GLU A 304 21.71 -2.74 2.63
C GLU A 304 22.97 -3.59 2.75
N GLU A 305 23.11 -4.44 3.78
CA GLU A 305 24.31 -5.26 3.98
C GLU A 305 24.39 -6.37 2.93
N THR A 306 23.25 -6.96 2.58
CA THR A 306 23.16 -8.01 1.56
C THR A 306 22.76 -7.50 0.17
N ASP A 307 22.58 -6.20 0.02
CA ASP A 307 22.05 -5.57 -1.21
C ASP A 307 20.74 -6.20 -1.70
N THR A 308 19.85 -6.55 -0.80
CA THR A 308 18.59 -7.20 -1.16
C THR A 308 17.37 -6.37 -0.84
N ILE A 309 16.36 -6.48 -1.68
CA ILE A 309 15.01 -6.00 -1.40
C ILE A 309 14.00 -7.12 -1.64
N ARG A 310 13.06 -7.30 -0.72
CA ARG A 310 11.96 -8.26 -0.78
C ARG A 310 10.63 -7.53 -0.80
N ILE A 311 9.75 -7.90 -1.72
CA ILE A 311 8.39 -7.39 -1.83
C ILE A 311 7.44 -8.58 -1.74
N TYR A 312 6.67 -8.63 -0.66
CA TYR A 312 5.53 -9.55 -0.54
C TYR A 312 4.32 -8.82 -1.11
N TYR A 313 3.71 -9.39 -2.13
CA TYR A 313 2.65 -8.71 -2.89
C TYR A 313 1.40 -9.58 -3.02
N GLY A 314 0.25 -8.91 -3.13
CA GLY A 314 -1.00 -9.58 -3.46
C GLY A 314 -1.08 -9.90 -4.94
N GLY A 315 -1.34 -11.17 -5.29
CA GLY A 315 -1.59 -11.64 -6.65
C GLY A 315 -3.09 -11.79 -6.91
N ALA A 316 -3.63 -11.06 -7.89
CA ALA A 316 -5.04 -11.07 -8.32
C ALA A 316 -6.07 -11.02 -7.16
N ASP A 317 -5.73 -10.41 -6.01
CA ASP A 317 -6.51 -10.39 -4.76
C ASP A 317 -6.92 -11.79 -4.24
N THR A 318 -6.04 -12.80 -4.41
CA THR A 318 -6.33 -14.19 -4.02
C THR A 318 -5.20 -14.90 -3.28
N CYS A 319 -3.98 -14.40 -3.37
CA CYS A 319 -2.79 -15.02 -2.79
C CYS A 319 -1.70 -14.00 -2.49
N ILE A 320 -0.64 -14.44 -1.80
CA ILE A 320 0.58 -13.68 -1.57
C ILE A 320 1.73 -14.31 -2.35
N GLY A 321 2.40 -13.50 -3.17
CA GLY A 321 3.66 -13.82 -3.82
C GLY A 321 4.84 -13.10 -3.17
N LEU A 322 6.05 -13.59 -3.43
CA LEU A 322 7.32 -12.98 -3.05
C LEU A 322 8.12 -12.65 -4.31
N ALA A 323 8.63 -11.44 -4.39
CA ALA A 323 9.64 -11.05 -5.37
C ALA A 323 10.86 -10.46 -4.65
N THR A 324 12.04 -10.75 -5.17
CA THR A 324 13.33 -10.29 -4.64
C THR A 324 14.13 -9.59 -5.73
N GLY A 325 15.02 -8.68 -5.34
CA GLY A 325 15.88 -7.98 -6.28
C GLY A 325 17.10 -7.37 -5.58
N SER A 326 17.98 -6.76 -6.37
CA SER A 326 19.07 -5.95 -5.84
C SER A 326 18.56 -4.55 -5.48
N LEU A 327 18.84 -4.11 -4.26
CA LEU A 327 18.49 -2.78 -3.79
C LEU A 327 19.24 -1.70 -4.58
N SER A 328 20.53 -1.92 -4.86
CA SER A 328 21.36 -0.98 -5.61
C SER A 328 20.93 -0.86 -7.07
N GLU A 329 20.57 -1.97 -7.73
CA GLU A 329 20.03 -1.93 -9.10
C GLU A 329 18.72 -1.16 -9.18
N LEU A 330 17.85 -1.32 -8.18
CA LEU A 330 16.58 -0.61 -8.10
C LEU A 330 16.77 0.91 -7.89
N ILE A 331 17.69 1.29 -7.01
CA ILE A 331 18.07 2.70 -6.80
C ILE A 331 18.66 3.29 -8.08
N ASP A 332 19.55 2.56 -8.76
CA ASP A 332 20.14 2.97 -10.03
C ASP A 332 19.09 3.13 -11.14
N ALA A 333 18.10 2.25 -11.20
CA ALA A 333 16.98 2.37 -12.13
C ALA A 333 16.18 3.65 -11.88
N CYS A 334 15.92 3.99 -10.60
CA CYS A 334 15.29 5.26 -10.26
C CYS A 334 16.12 6.48 -10.68
N LYS A 335 17.45 6.45 -10.47
CA LYS A 335 18.36 7.54 -10.85
C LYS A 335 18.52 7.72 -12.36
N LYS A 336 18.48 6.62 -13.11
CA LYS A 336 18.61 6.62 -14.59
C LYS A 336 17.31 7.01 -15.29
N GLY A 337 16.18 6.74 -14.67
CA GLY A 337 14.87 7.06 -15.19
C GLY A 337 14.56 8.56 -15.17
N PHE A 338 13.30 8.89 -15.35
CA PHE A 338 12.84 10.27 -15.47
C PHE A 338 13.11 11.08 -14.20
N THR A 339 13.98 12.08 -14.29
CA THR A 339 14.13 13.10 -13.24
C THR A 339 13.04 14.15 -13.43
N TYR A 340 12.13 14.26 -12.45
CA TYR A 340 11.10 15.28 -12.47
C TYR A 340 11.73 16.66 -12.23
N SER A 341 12.34 17.24 -13.27
CA SER A 341 12.73 18.64 -13.21
C SER A 341 11.47 19.49 -13.34
N LYS A 342 11.14 20.27 -12.30
CA LYS A 342 10.19 21.36 -12.45
C LYS A 342 10.65 22.20 -13.65
N LYS A 343 9.95 22.12 -14.78
CA LYS A 343 10.08 23.18 -15.80
C LYS A 343 9.71 24.47 -15.09
N LYS A 344 10.70 25.37 -14.98
CA LYS A 344 10.54 26.74 -14.47
C LYS A 344 9.55 27.51 -15.31
#